data_d709d3877d84ffde2df1895ef6d14908
#
_entry.id   d709d3877d84ffde2df1895ef6d14908
#
_cell.length_a   1.000
_cell.length_b   1.000
_cell.length_c   1.000
_cell.angle_alpha   90.00
_cell.angle_beta   90.00
_cell.angle_gamma   90.00
#
_symmetry.space_group_name_H-M   'P 1'
#
loop_
_entity.id
_entity.type
_entity.pdbx_description
1 polymer ?
#
loop_
_entity_poly.entity_id
_entity_poly.type
_entity_poly.pdbx_seq_one_letter_code
_entity_poly.pdbx_strand_id
1 'polypeptide(L)'
;MFDVIKFWLDKGIDGFRLDVINFLKVNDSFLNNPFDEKKQEQIHLHDKDQEGILLLIEEIAKFVHQYPDKFLVGEVGSENLNILKQYSGNNKLDVVFNFNIGSIEEFDASQLYQQLVAMEETYKECQIPTLFFSSHDMSRHISRFGNREDRAKLVATLMLTAKGIPFIYNGDEIGMRDWITDDINKMKDIQGITAYKLALKEGKSHDEALIIANEKSRDKSRTPMQWNGNTYAGFSTNEPWINVPAELHLAIMEDQQDDPNSLLSFYKKLLRLRKKHVALHAGNYEYLHYKDDIITFAKTKQSEKIVVVLNFSDEKKSIELKSQIHILLLTNKNISKEENVITLLSNEAIIYKEKIRICE
;
A
#
# COMPACT_ATOMS: atom_id res chain seq x y z
N MET A 1 24.36 -16.95 2.28
CA MET A 1 23.11 -16.38 1.74
C MET A 1 22.83 -16.83 0.30
N PHE A 2 23.76 -16.77 -0.64
CA PHE A 2 23.55 -17.22 -2.04
C PHE A 2 23.08 -18.67 -2.16
N ASP A 3 23.59 -19.58 -1.34
CA ASP A 3 23.12 -20.98 -1.34
C ASP A 3 21.65 -21.10 -0.91
N VAL A 4 21.20 -20.24 0.02
CA VAL A 4 19.80 -20.18 0.44
C VAL A 4 18.92 -19.66 -0.70
N ILE A 5 19.35 -18.58 -1.37
CA ILE A 5 18.67 -18.03 -2.54
C ILE A 5 18.58 -19.09 -3.63
N LYS A 6 19.71 -19.74 -3.95
CA LYS A 6 19.78 -20.82 -4.94
C LYS A 6 18.81 -21.96 -4.61
N PHE A 7 18.80 -22.41 -3.36
CA PHE A 7 17.91 -23.49 -2.92
C PHE A 7 16.44 -23.21 -3.24
N TRP A 8 15.98 -21.98 -2.95
CA TRP A 8 14.59 -21.61 -3.22
C TRP A 8 14.33 -21.39 -4.70
N LEU A 9 15.26 -20.80 -5.45
CA LEU A 9 15.12 -20.66 -6.92
C LEU A 9 15.04 -22.03 -7.60
N ASP A 10 15.84 -22.99 -7.17
CA ASP A 10 15.79 -24.38 -7.66
C ASP A 10 14.46 -25.08 -7.32
N LYS A 11 13.75 -24.62 -6.28
CA LYS A 11 12.40 -25.06 -5.94
C LYS A 11 11.31 -24.41 -6.80
N GLY A 12 11.68 -23.43 -7.64
CA GLY A 12 10.78 -22.82 -8.61
C GLY A 12 10.02 -21.62 -8.09
N ILE A 13 10.44 -20.94 -7.01
CA ILE A 13 9.82 -19.68 -6.60
C ILE A 13 10.08 -18.57 -7.63
N ASP A 14 9.20 -17.57 -7.68
CA ASP A 14 9.24 -16.52 -8.69
C ASP A 14 10.05 -15.28 -8.29
N GLY A 15 10.58 -15.24 -7.07
CA GLY A 15 11.38 -14.13 -6.59
C GLY A 15 11.43 -14.02 -5.09
N PHE A 16 11.93 -12.88 -4.58
CA PHE A 16 12.09 -12.64 -3.15
C PHE A 16 11.63 -11.25 -2.73
N ARG A 17 11.06 -11.18 -1.55
CA ARG A 17 11.02 -9.96 -0.76
C ARG A 17 12.21 -9.99 0.18
N LEU A 18 13.06 -8.97 0.11
CA LEU A 18 14.24 -8.81 0.94
C LEU A 18 13.94 -7.84 2.08
N ASP A 19 14.05 -8.35 3.30
CA ASP A 19 13.68 -7.65 4.54
C ASP A 19 14.79 -6.69 4.98
N VAL A 20 14.43 -5.45 5.28
CA VAL A 20 15.28 -4.40 5.91
C VAL A 20 16.69 -4.34 5.34
N ILE A 21 16.82 -4.34 4.02
CA ILE A 21 18.10 -4.56 3.32
C ILE A 21 19.13 -3.45 3.50
N ASN A 22 18.73 -2.28 3.92
CA ASN A 22 19.66 -1.20 4.18
C ASN A 22 20.44 -1.36 5.51
N PHE A 23 20.22 -2.46 6.24
CA PHE A 23 20.97 -2.88 7.41
C PHE A 23 21.85 -4.12 7.15
N LEU A 24 21.96 -4.61 5.91
CA LEU A 24 22.76 -5.81 5.60
C LEU A 24 24.28 -5.61 5.75
N LYS A 25 24.73 -4.36 5.84
CA LYS A 25 26.14 -4.03 6.04
C LYS A 25 26.30 -3.06 7.18
N VAL A 26 27.22 -3.37 8.10
CA VAL A 26 27.66 -2.48 9.16
C VAL A 26 28.95 -1.78 8.77
N ASN A 27 29.28 -0.68 9.45
CA ASN A 27 30.54 0.01 9.29
C ASN A 27 31.72 -0.86 9.74
N ASP A 28 32.82 -0.85 9.01
CA ASP A 28 34.00 -1.69 9.29
C ASP A 28 34.70 -1.35 10.61
N SER A 29 34.43 -0.18 11.21
CA SER A 29 34.94 0.21 12.52
C SER A 29 34.21 -0.42 13.70
N PHE A 30 33.03 -1.04 13.47
CA PHE A 30 32.18 -1.67 14.50
C PHE A 30 31.88 -0.77 15.72
N LEU A 31 31.74 0.52 15.46
CA LEU A 31 31.40 1.49 16.52
C LEU A 31 29.95 1.34 16.96
N ASN A 32 29.69 1.61 18.23
CA ASN A 32 28.33 1.67 18.75
C ASN A 32 27.58 2.86 18.14
N ASN A 33 26.33 2.66 17.79
CA ASN A 33 25.46 3.74 17.38
C ASN A 33 25.21 4.72 18.51
N PRO A 34 25.19 6.02 18.26
CA PRO A 34 24.76 7.02 19.24
C PRO A 34 23.29 6.81 19.63
N PHE A 35 22.92 7.28 20.81
CA PHE A 35 21.55 7.26 21.29
C PHE A 35 21.02 8.69 21.42
N ASP A 36 19.84 8.96 20.88
CA ASP A 36 19.14 10.24 21.04
C ASP A 36 18.24 10.16 22.29
N GLU A 37 18.70 10.77 23.39
CA GLU A 37 17.97 10.76 24.66
C GLU A 37 16.63 11.50 24.58
N LYS A 38 16.47 12.48 23.67
CA LYS A 38 15.21 13.22 23.52
C LYS A 38 14.15 12.41 22.85
N LYS A 39 14.53 11.66 21.81
CA LYS A 39 13.62 10.79 21.04
C LYS A 39 13.53 9.39 21.63
N GLN A 40 14.40 9.03 22.60
CA GLN A 40 14.51 7.68 23.15
C GLN A 40 14.73 6.61 22.08
N GLU A 41 15.55 6.93 21.07
CA GLU A 41 15.87 6.05 19.95
C GLU A 41 17.36 6.00 19.64
N GLN A 42 17.79 4.90 19.03
CA GLN A 42 19.16 4.74 18.55
C GLN A 42 19.33 5.44 17.20
N ILE A 43 20.42 6.21 17.04
CA ILE A 43 20.78 6.83 15.76
C ILE A 43 21.60 5.83 14.97
N HIS A 44 21.05 5.30 13.88
CA HIS A 44 21.66 4.29 13.03
C HIS A 44 22.77 4.87 12.14
N LEU A 45 23.87 5.34 12.75
CA LEU A 45 24.98 5.99 12.05
C LEU A 45 25.96 4.96 11.44
N HIS A 46 26.11 3.80 12.08
CA HIS A 46 27.15 2.83 11.75
C HIS A 46 26.64 1.50 11.20
N ASP A 47 25.33 1.31 11.10
CA ASP A 47 24.70 0.04 10.70
C ASP A 47 23.61 0.19 9.62
N LYS A 48 23.31 1.41 9.18
CA LYS A 48 22.28 1.68 8.16
C LYS A 48 22.89 2.40 6.96
N ASP A 49 22.53 1.99 5.75
CA ASP A 49 22.95 2.60 4.47
C ASP A 49 24.50 2.74 4.35
N GLN A 50 25.26 1.79 4.86
CA GLN A 50 26.72 1.86 4.91
C GLN A 50 27.37 1.69 3.52
N GLU A 51 28.57 2.26 3.35
CA GLU A 51 29.34 2.18 2.11
C GLU A 51 29.50 0.73 1.62
N GLY A 52 29.28 0.50 0.32
CA GLY A 52 29.35 -0.82 -0.32
C GLY A 52 28.07 -1.65 -0.22
N ILE A 53 27.02 -1.18 0.48
CA ILE A 53 25.75 -1.93 0.56
C ILE A 53 25.09 -2.08 -0.81
N LEU A 54 25.16 -1.06 -1.65
CA LEU A 54 24.58 -1.11 -3.00
C LEU A 54 25.26 -2.13 -3.89
N LEU A 55 26.58 -2.36 -3.71
CA LEU A 55 27.31 -3.40 -4.43
C LEU A 55 26.82 -4.80 -4.04
N LEU A 56 26.54 -5.01 -2.74
CA LEU A 56 25.97 -6.28 -2.26
C LEU A 56 24.57 -6.52 -2.87
N ILE A 57 23.74 -5.46 -2.96
CA ILE A 57 22.41 -5.54 -3.60
C ILE A 57 22.54 -5.86 -5.09
N GLU A 58 23.50 -5.28 -5.79
CA GLU A 58 23.78 -5.60 -7.19
C GLU A 58 24.22 -7.06 -7.39
N GLU A 59 25.04 -7.59 -6.50
CA GLU A 59 25.47 -9.00 -6.53
C GLU A 59 24.27 -9.95 -6.32
N ILE A 60 23.40 -9.65 -5.35
CA ILE A 60 22.18 -10.43 -5.11
C ILE A 60 21.26 -10.38 -6.34
N ALA A 61 20.99 -9.19 -6.87
CA ALA A 61 20.14 -9.02 -8.03
C ALA A 61 20.69 -9.73 -9.26
N LYS A 62 21.99 -9.58 -9.53
CA LYS A 62 22.68 -10.28 -10.62
C LYS A 62 22.58 -11.79 -10.49
N PHE A 63 22.69 -12.33 -9.27
CA PHE A 63 22.56 -13.76 -9.03
C PHE A 63 21.13 -14.27 -9.29
N VAL A 64 20.13 -13.57 -8.78
CA VAL A 64 18.72 -13.95 -8.95
C VAL A 64 18.29 -13.86 -10.42
N HIS A 65 18.67 -12.78 -11.11
CA HIS A 65 18.30 -12.56 -12.51
C HIS A 65 19.05 -13.46 -13.52
N GLN A 66 19.94 -14.36 -13.07
CA GLN A 66 20.40 -15.49 -13.89
C GLN A 66 19.27 -16.50 -14.17
N TYR A 67 18.25 -16.54 -13.31
CA TYR A 67 17.05 -17.33 -13.51
C TYR A 67 16.00 -16.48 -14.23
N PRO A 68 15.31 -17.02 -15.26
CA PRO A 68 14.35 -16.25 -16.03
C PRO A 68 13.13 -15.87 -15.20
N ASP A 69 12.54 -14.71 -15.51
CA ASP A 69 11.27 -14.24 -14.97
C ASP A 69 11.21 -14.14 -13.42
N LYS A 70 12.32 -13.77 -12.79
CA LYS A 70 12.37 -13.57 -11.33
C LYS A 70 12.21 -12.10 -10.96
N PHE A 71 11.55 -11.87 -9.82
CA PHE A 71 11.20 -10.54 -9.31
C PHE A 71 11.79 -10.31 -7.90
N LEU A 72 12.38 -9.13 -7.71
CA LEU A 72 12.96 -8.73 -6.44
C LEU A 72 12.29 -7.46 -5.92
N VAL A 73 11.74 -7.53 -4.71
CA VAL A 73 11.26 -6.36 -3.97
C VAL A 73 12.03 -6.21 -2.67
N GLY A 74 12.50 -4.99 -2.39
CA GLY A 74 13.24 -4.68 -1.16
C GLY A 74 12.42 -3.85 -0.18
N GLU A 75 12.67 -4.09 1.10
CA GLU A 75 12.26 -3.19 2.16
C GLU A 75 13.44 -2.35 2.60
N VAL A 76 13.29 -1.04 2.51
CA VAL A 76 14.29 -0.04 2.90
C VAL A 76 13.62 0.97 3.81
N GLY A 77 14.06 1.03 5.07
CA GLY A 77 13.55 1.97 6.04
C GLY A 77 14.09 3.38 5.81
N SER A 78 13.45 4.16 4.95
CA SER A 78 13.81 5.56 4.70
C SER A 78 12.60 6.38 4.25
N GLU A 79 12.49 7.60 4.79
CA GLU A 79 11.52 8.59 4.32
C GLU A 79 12.00 9.35 3.07
N ASN A 80 13.28 9.23 2.74
CA ASN A 80 13.88 9.90 1.60
C ASN A 80 13.76 9.03 0.33
N LEU A 81 12.91 9.45 -0.61
CA LEU A 81 12.70 8.75 -1.87
C LEU A 81 13.98 8.62 -2.71
N ASN A 82 14.94 9.55 -2.60
CA ASN A 82 16.23 9.44 -3.30
C ASN A 82 17.10 8.33 -2.73
N ILE A 83 16.96 7.98 -1.45
CA ILE A 83 17.59 6.80 -0.86
C ILE A 83 16.89 5.55 -1.39
N LEU A 84 15.56 5.46 -1.31
CA LEU A 84 14.80 4.32 -1.83
C LEU A 84 15.15 4.03 -3.29
N LYS A 85 15.23 5.08 -4.10
CA LYS A 85 15.58 4.99 -5.52
C LYS A 85 16.94 4.34 -5.77
N GLN A 86 17.93 4.51 -4.88
CA GLN A 86 19.27 3.94 -5.06
C GLN A 86 19.28 2.42 -5.02
N TYR A 87 18.31 1.80 -4.34
CA TYR A 87 18.21 0.35 -4.19
C TYR A 87 17.49 -0.36 -5.35
N SER A 88 16.87 0.38 -6.28
CA SER A 88 16.10 -0.19 -7.40
C SER A 88 16.61 0.24 -8.78
N GLY A 89 16.23 -0.50 -9.81
CA GLY A 89 16.69 -0.26 -11.20
C GLY A 89 18.17 -0.57 -11.45
N ASN A 90 18.62 -0.42 -12.68
CA ASN A 90 20.04 -0.51 -13.08
C ASN A 90 20.82 -1.68 -12.42
N ASN A 91 20.37 -2.92 -12.64
CA ASN A 91 20.97 -4.14 -12.10
C ASN A 91 20.81 -4.34 -10.59
N LYS A 92 19.96 -3.59 -9.94
CA LYS A 92 19.56 -3.78 -8.53
C LYS A 92 18.18 -4.43 -8.44
N LEU A 93 17.44 -4.14 -7.38
CA LEU A 93 16.08 -4.66 -7.19
C LEU A 93 15.13 -4.10 -8.26
N ASP A 94 14.10 -4.86 -8.59
CA ASP A 94 13.07 -4.39 -9.51
C ASP A 94 12.29 -3.22 -8.91
N VAL A 95 11.91 -3.33 -7.63
CA VAL A 95 11.25 -2.26 -6.87
C VAL A 95 11.62 -2.28 -5.39
N VAL A 96 11.33 -1.16 -4.72
CA VAL A 96 11.46 -1.01 -3.26
C VAL A 96 10.14 -0.49 -2.69
N PHE A 97 9.74 -1.01 -1.53
CA PHE A 97 8.54 -0.53 -0.84
C PHE A 97 8.66 0.94 -0.44
N ASN A 98 7.67 1.74 -0.82
CA ASN A 98 7.57 3.15 -0.45
C ASN A 98 6.56 3.34 0.69
N PHE A 99 7.06 3.30 1.93
CA PHE A 99 6.24 3.50 3.12
C PHE A 99 5.70 4.94 3.25
N ASN A 100 6.30 5.94 2.60
CA ASN A 100 5.86 7.34 2.75
C ASN A 100 4.40 7.56 2.33
N ILE A 101 3.97 6.91 1.24
CA ILE A 101 2.57 6.92 0.85
C ILE A 101 1.76 5.82 1.58
N GLY A 102 2.39 4.67 1.83
CA GLY A 102 1.72 3.50 2.42
C GLY A 102 1.28 3.73 3.86
N SER A 103 2.07 4.49 4.64
CA SER A 103 1.86 4.73 6.08
C SER A 103 1.14 6.03 6.41
N ILE A 104 0.55 6.73 5.44
CA ILE A 104 -0.27 7.92 5.72
C ILE A 104 -1.38 7.52 6.71
N GLU A 105 -1.44 8.24 7.85
CA GLU A 105 -2.37 7.93 8.94
C GLU A 105 -3.76 8.54 8.72
N GLU A 106 -3.84 9.67 8.04
CA GLU A 106 -5.07 10.40 7.83
C GLU A 106 -5.59 10.25 6.40
N PHE A 107 -6.90 10.26 6.23
CA PHE A 107 -7.55 10.28 4.92
C PHE A 107 -7.50 11.71 4.34
N ASP A 108 -6.31 12.11 3.90
CA ASP A 108 -5.99 13.47 3.45
C ASP A 108 -5.53 13.46 1.98
N ALA A 109 -6.36 14.07 1.12
CA ALA A 109 -6.08 14.20 -0.31
C ALA A 109 -4.82 15.01 -0.61
N SER A 110 -4.52 16.04 0.20
CA SER A 110 -3.33 16.89 0.01
C SER A 110 -2.05 16.11 0.26
N GLN A 111 -2.01 15.33 1.34
CA GLN A 111 -0.86 14.47 1.66
C GLN A 111 -0.67 13.40 0.57
N LEU A 112 -1.74 12.72 0.15
CA LEU A 112 -1.69 11.74 -0.93
C LEU A 112 -1.17 12.36 -2.23
N TYR A 113 -1.67 13.53 -2.60
CA TYR A 113 -1.22 14.24 -3.79
C TYR A 113 0.26 14.62 -3.72
N GLN A 114 0.72 15.16 -2.58
CA GLN A 114 2.14 15.51 -2.38
C GLN A 114 3.05 14.29 -2.55
N GLN A 115 2.66 13.13 -2.03
CA GLN A 115 3.40 11.88 -2.23
C GLN A 115 3.43 11.44 -3.70
N LEU A 116 2.32 11.55 -4.43
CA LEU A 116 2.28 11.23 -5.86
C LEU A 116 3.20 12.15 -6.68
N VAL A 117 3.23 13.44 -6.36
CA VAL A 117 4.13 14.42 -7.01
C VAL A 117 5.58 14.09 -6.70
N ALA A 118 5.92 13.87 -5.43
CA ALA A 118 7.29 13.53 -5.02
C ALA A 118 7.78 12.23 -5.69
N MET A 119 6.90 11.23 -5.82
CA MET A 119 7.20 10.00 -6.54
C MET A 119 7.46 10.27 -8.03
N GLU A 120 6.62 11.07 -8.70
CA GLU A 120 6.79 11.40 -10.14
C GLU A 120 8.08 12.19 -10.39
N GLU A 121 8.46 13.10 -9.49
CA GLU A 121 9.70 13.86 -9.56
C GLU A 121 10.94 13.00 -9.32
N THR A 122 10.84 12.00 -8.41
CA THR A 122 11.97 11.16 -8.03
C THR A 122 12.20 10.01 -9.00
N TYR A 123 11.13 9.26 -9.34
CA TYR A 123 11.22 8.06 -10.17
C TYR A 123 10.99 8.41 -11.63
N LYS A 124 12.08 8.79 -12.32
CA LYS A 124 12.08 9.09 -13.76
C LYS A 124 12.59 7.89 -14.56
N GLU A 125 12.19 7.83 -15.82
CA GLU A 125 12.68 6.86 -16.81
C GLU A 125 12.35 5.39 -16.46
N CYS A 126 13.35 4.59 -16.10
CA CYS A 126 13.25 3.14 -15.96
C CYS A 126 12.83 2.65 -14.57
N GLN A 127 12.70 3.55 -13.60
CA GLN A 127 12.35 3.18 -12.23
C GLN A 127 10.88 3.42 -11.95
N ILE A 128 10.26 2.50 -11.22
CA ILE A 128 8.82 2.52 -10.92
C ILE A 128 8.63 2.44 -9.41
N PRO A 129 7.90 3.40 -8.80
CA PRO A 129 7.59 3.34 -7.38
C PRO A 129 6.58 2.23 -7.07
N THR A 130 6.49 1.83 -5.80
CA THR A 130 5.44 0.96 -5.30
C THR A 130 4.30 1.74 -4.66
N LEU A 131 3.12 1.16 -4.68
CA LEU A 131 1.90 1.69 -4.07
C LEU A 131 1.26 0.60 -3.22
N PHE A 132 1.06 0.86 -1.94
CA PHE A 132 0.32 0.01 -1.02
C PHE A 132 -0.20 0.85 0.14
N PHE A 133 -1.23 0.39 0.84
CA PHE A 133 -1.84 1.12 1.94
C PHE A 133 -2.04 0.26 3.19
N SER A 134 -1.72 -1.02 3.13
CA SER A 134 -1.73 -1.94 4.27
C SER A 134 -0.57 -2.92 4.16
N SER A 135 -0.10 -3.41 5.29
CA SER A 135 0.87 -4.49 5.37
C SER A 135 0.73 -5.25 6.69
N HIS A 136 1.55 -6.31 6.86
CA HIS A 136 1.61 -7.07 8.10
C HIS A 136 2.29 -6.33 9.27
N ASP A 137 2.83 -5.13 9.04
CA ASP A 137 3.54 -4.32 10.04
C ASP A 137 2.82 -3.01 10.39
N MET A 138 1.68 -2.74 9.76
CA MET A 138 0.91 -1.52 9.96
C MET A 138 -0.60 -1.79 10.06
N SER A 139 -1.32 -0.80 10.56
CA SER A 139 -2.78 -0.77 10.57
C SER A 139 -3.34 -0.89 9.15
N ARG A 140 -4.45 -1.59 8.99
CA ARG A 140 -5.17 -1.69 7.71
C ARG A 140 -5.72 -0.33 7.30
N HIS A 141 -5.60 0.02 6.03
CA HIS A 141 -6.02 1.34 5.54
C HIS A 141 -7.50 1.62 5.78
N ILE A 142 -8.37 0.62 5.67
CA ILE A 142 -9.80 0.81 5.94
C ILE A 142 -10.04 1.27 7.39
N SER A 143 -9.28 0.74 8.35
CA SER A 143 -9.38 1.12 9.76
C SER A 143 -8.80 2.52 10.00
N ARG A 144 -7.64 2.83 9.44
CA ARG A 144 -7.04 4.17 9.52
C ARG A 144 -7.94 5.25 8.92
N PHE A 145 -8.67 4.90 7.86
CA PHE A 145 -9.52 5.85 7.12
C PHE A 145 -10.99 5.79 7.53
N GLY A 146 -11.27 5.38 8.77
CA GLY A 146 -12.58 5.53 9.42
C GLY A 146 -13.55 4.37 9.18
N ASN A 147 -13.08 3.18 8.84
CA ASN A 147 -13.87 1.95 8.64
C ASN A 147 -14.97 2.08 7.58
N ARG A 148 -14.73 2.88 6.54
CA ARG A 148 -15.71 3.20 5.48
C ARG A 148 -15.35 2.50 4.17
N GLU A 149 -16.30 1.75 3.61
CA GLU A 149 -16.13 1.02 2.35
C GLU A 149 -16.00 1.96 1.14
N ASP A 150 -16.70 3.10 1.12
CA ASP A 150 -16.58 4.07 0.03
C ASP A 150 -15.17 4.68 -0.02
N ARG A 151 -14.55 4.97 1.12
CA ARG A 151 -13.14 5.39 1.21
C ARG A 151 -12.19 4.27 0.77
N ALA A 152 -12.47 3.01 1.15
CA ALA A 152 -11.68 1.87 0.70
C ALA A 152 -11.73 1.70 -0.83
N LYS A 153 -12.91 1.87 -1.46
CA LYS A 153 -13.05 1.88 -2.92
C LYS A 153 -12.28 3.02 -3.58
N LEU A 154 -12.27 4.21 -2.97
CA LEU A 154 -11.52 5.36 -3.47
C LEU A 154 -10.00 5.12 -3.42
N VAL A 155 -9.49 4.61 -2.29
CA VAL A 155 -8.07 4.26 -2.10
C VAL A 155 -7.65 3.14 -3.05
N ALA A 156 -8.49 2.10 -3.22
CA ALA A 156 -8.25 1.04 -4.20
C ALA A 156 -8.15 1.60 -5.63
N THR A 157 -9.01 2.57 -5.96
CA THR A 157 -8.94 3.25 -7.27
C THR A 157 -7.63 3.99 -7.43
N LEU A 158 -7.21 4.79 -6.45
CA LEU A 158 -5.92 5.48 -6.48
C LEU A 158 -4.77 4.48 -6.65
N MET A 159 -4.69 3.46 -5.80
CA MET A 159 -3.61 2.47 -5.80
C MET A 159 -3.50 1.73 -7.14
N LEU A 160 -4.63 1.32 -7.73
CA LEU A 160 -4.66 0.51 -8.94
C LEU A 160 -4.61 1.33 -10.24
N THR A 161 -4.74 2.66 -10.18
CA THR A 161 -4.71 3.51 -11.38
C THR A 161 -3.55 4.49 -11.44
N ALA A 162 -2.98 4.90 -10.32
CA ALA A 162 -1.81 5.76 -10.27
C ALA A 162 -0.57 5.08 -10.90
N LYS A 163 0.48 5.89 -11.16
CA LYS A 163 1.75 5.37 -11.68
C LYS A 163 2.51 4.67 -10.58
N GLY A 164 2.71 3.38 -10.74
CA GLY A 164 3.41 2.54 -9.76
C GLY A 164 3.00 1.08 -9.87
N ILE A 165 3.70 0.23 -9.11
CA ILE A 165 3.35 -1.18 -8.93
C ILE A 165 2.53 -1.31 -7.65
N PRO A 166 1.24 -1.68 -7.76
CA PRO A 166 0.38 -1.84 -6.60
C PRO A 166 0.66 -3.17 -5.88
N PHE A 167 0.68 -3.11 -4.54
CA PHE A 167 0.71 -4.28 -3.67
C PHE A 167 -0.57 -4.30 -2.84
N ILE A 168 -1.37 -5.34 -3.01
CA ILE A 168 -2.62 -5.55 -2.27
C ILE A 168 -2.28 -6.45 -1.09
N TYR A 169 -2.53 -5.98 0.13
CA TYR A 169 -2.41 -6.82 1.32
C TYR A 169 -3.66 -7.70 1.46
N ASN A 170 -3.48 -8.96 1.82
CA ASN A 170 -4.60 -9.90 1.94
C ASN A 170 -5.69 -9.38 2.88
N GLY A 171 -6.94 -9.42 2.40
CA GLY A 171 -8.10 -8.91 3.11
C GLY A 171 -8.45 -7.45 2.82
N ASP A 172 -7.57 -6.66 2.18
CA ASP A 172 -7.91 -5.32 1.73
C ASP A 172 -9.07 -5.36 0.73
N GLU A 173 -9.08 -6.36 -0.14
CA GLU A 173 -10.08 -6.58 -1.19
C GLU A 173 -11.47 -6.91 -0.66
N ILE A 174 -11.58 -7.34 0.59
CA ILE A 174 -12.87 -7.60 1.25
C ILE A 174 -13.15 -6.62 2.40
N GLY A 175 -12.23 -5.68 2.66
CA GLY A 175 -12.38 -4.66 3.71
C GLY A 175 -12.16 -5.18 5.11
N MET A 176 -11.24 -6.15 5.31
CA MET A 176 -10.84 -6.58 6.64
C MET A 176 -10.32 -5.41 7.45
N ARG A 177 -10.75 -5.35 8.72
CA ARG A 177 -10.41 -4.30 9.67
C ARG A 177 -9.34 -4.75 10.65
N ASP A 178 -8.74 -3.78 11.34
CA ASP A 178 -7.84 -4.06 12.44
C ASP A 178 -8.59 -4.78 13.57
N TRP A 179 -7.92 -5.75 14.15
CA TRP A 179 -8.39 -6.39 15.37
C TRP A 179 -7.80 -5.70 16.60
N ILE A 180 -8.66 -5.25 17.47
CA ILE A 180 -8.32 -4.63 18.75
C ILE A 180 -8.72 -5.59 19.87
N THR A 181 -7.76 -5.97 20.70
CA THR A 181 -8.02 -6.86 21.83
C THR A 181 -8.40 -6.09 23.09
N ASP A 182 -9.33 -6.65 23.84
CA ASP A 182 -9.72 -6.24 25.19
C ASP A 182 -8.94 -6.95 26.32
N ASP A 183 -8.08 -7.91 25.95
CA ASP A 183 -7.31 -8.74 26.86
C ASP A 183 -5.87 -8.90 26.38
N ILE A 184 -4.90 -8.42 27.18
CA ILE A 184 -3.47 -8.52 26.85
C ILE A 184 -3.00 -9.97 26.67
N ASN A 185 -3.63 -10.94 27.32
CA ASN A 185 -3.26 -12.36 27.18
C ASN A 185 -3.57 -12.95 25.80
N LYS A 186 -4.46 -12.31 25.04
CA LYS A 186 -4.76 -12.68 23.66
C LYS A 186 -3.72 -12.16 22.67
N MET A 187 -2.96 -11.12 23.06
CA MET A 187 -1.93 -10.50 22.20
C MET A 187 -0.73 -11.44 22.03
N LYS A 188 -0.22 -11.55 20.82
CA LYS A 188 0.94 -12.39 20.45
C LYS A 188 2.15 -11.58 20.06
N ASP A 189 1.95 -10.36 19.51
CA ASP A 189 3.07 -9.52 19.09
C ASP A 189 3.84 -8.95 20.28
N ILE A 190 5.14 -9.24 20.30
CA ILE A 190 6.04 -8.81 21.37
C ILE A 190 6.14 -7.27 21.50
N GLN A 191 5.95 -6.53 20.40
CA GLN A 191 5.98 -5.06 20.43
C GLN A 191 4.83 -4.51 21.30
N GLY A 192 3.62 -5.00 21.09
CA GLY A 192 2.46 -4.62 21.89
C GLY A 192 2.60 -5.06 23.34
N ILE A 193 3.04 -6.32 23.60
CA ILE A 193 3.26 -6.83 24.96
C ILE A 193 4.32 -6.00 25.70
N THR A 194 5.38 -5.61 25.02
CA THR A 194 6.44 -4.78 25.61
C THR A 194 5.92 -3.37 25.92
N ALA A 195 5.19 -2.76 25.00
CA ALA A 195 4.57 -1.45 25.19
C ALA A 195 3.62 -1.43 26.39
N TYR A 196 2.79 -2.47 26.55
CA TYR A 196 1.93 -2.65 27.72
C TYR A 196 2.70 -2.66 29.03
N LYS A 197 3.76 -3.49 29.12
CA LYS A 197 4.59 -3.60 30.33
C LYS A 197 5.32 -2.29 30.69
N LEU A 198 5.77 -1.55 29.68
CA LEU A 198 6.41 -0.25 29.87
C LEU A 198 5.40 0.79 30.39
N ALA A 199 4.22 0.87 29.79
CA ALA A 199 3.16 1.78 30.22
C ALA A 199 2.75 1.54 31.68
N LEU A 200 2.63 0.28 32.10
CA LEU A 200 2.37 -0.05 33.53
C LEU A 200 3.52 0.39 34.46
N LYS A 201 4.79 0.25 34.01
CA LYS A 201 5.94 0.73 34.78
C LYS A 201 5.95 2.26 34.93
N GLU A 202 5.41 2.97 33.94
CA GLU A 202 5.24 4.42 33.96
C GLU A 202 4.04 4.88 34.80
N GLY A 203 3.32 3.93 35.42
CA GLY A 203 2.17 4.21 36.29
C GLY A 203 0.84 4.42 35.59
N LYS A 204 0.74 4.05 34.32
CA LYS A 204 -0.54 4.08 33.59
C LYS A 204 -1.47 2.97 34.08
N SER A 205 -2.77 3.19 33.96
CA SER A 205 -3.79 2.17 34.24
C SER A 205 -3.70 1.01 33.23
N HIS A 206 -4.34 -0.13 33.57
CA HIS A 206 -4.45 -1.28 32.69
C HIS A 206 -5.12 -0.92 31.34
N ASP A 207 -6.17 -0.10 31.37
CA ASP A 207 -6.89 0.30 30.18
C ASP A 207 -6.02 1.20 29.26
N GLU A 208 -5.34 2.18 29.85
CA GLU A 208 -4.39 3.03 29.08
C GLU A 208 -3.23 2.22 28.51
N ALA A 209 -2.68 1.27 29.28
CA ALA A 209 -1.62 0.40 28.82
C ALA A 209 -2.09 -0.51 27.68
N LEU A 210 -3.33 -1.00 27.74
CA LEU A 210 -3.91 -1.83 26.69
C LEU A 210 -4.17 -1.04 25.39
N ILE A 211 -4.59 0.21 25.47
CA ILE A 211 -4.71 1.11 24.31
C ILE A 211 -3.35 1.24 23.62
N ILE A 212 -2.29 1.59 24.39
CA ILE A 212 -0.93 1.72 23.86
C ILE A 212 -0.43 0.40 23.26
N ALA A 213 -0.74 -0.73 23.90
CA ALA A 213 -0.38 -2.05 23.37
C ALA A 213 -1.02 -2.33 22.00
N ASN A 214 -2.32 -2.05 21.87
CA ASN A 214 -3.04 -2.21 20.60
C ASN A 214 -2.49 -1.30 19.49
N GLU A 215 -2.12 -0.06 19.81
CA GLU A 215 -1.49 0.85 18.86
C GLU A 215 -0.15 0.31 18.33
N LYS A 216 0.66 -0.31 19.20
CA LYS A 216 1.99 -0.83 18.86
C LYS A 216 1.97 -2.26 18.31
N SER A 217 0.91 -3.03 18.58
CA SER A 217 0.79 -4.42 18.13
C SER A 217 0.51 -4.53 16.64
N ARG A 218 1.23 -5.42 15.97
CA ARG A 218 0.98 -5.80 14.58
C ARG A 218 -0.10 -6.89 14.43
N ASP A 219 -0.53 -7.52 15.52
CA ASP A 219 -1.60 -8.52 15.50
C ASP A 219 -2.87 -7.97 14.87
N LYS A 220 -3.12 -6.66 15.02
CA LYS A 220 -4.29 -5.98 14.45
C LYS A 220 -4.49 -6.22 12.97
N SER A 221 -3.41 -6.30 12.18
CA SER A 221 -3.45 -6.54 10.74
C SER A 221 -3.17 -7.99 10.33
N ARG A 222 -2.74 -8.85 11.28
CA ARG A 222 -2.31 -10.24 11.02
C ARG A 222 -3.36 -11.29 11.32
N THR A 223 -4.62 -10.88 11.48
CA THR A 223 -5.75 -11.79 11.71
C THR A 223 -5.95 -12.74 10.53
N PRO A 224 -6.50 -13.94 10.78
CA PRO A 224 -6.84 -14.90 9.74
C PRO A 224 -7.75 -14.30 8.67
N MET A 225 -7.56 -14.70 7.41
CA MET A 225 -8.43 -14.33 6.30
C MET A 225 -9.87 -14.80 6.58
N GLN A 226 -10.83 -13.92 6.32
CA GLN A 226 -12.24 -14.15 6.59
C GLN A 226 -12.94 -14.74 5.35
N TRP A 227 -12.85 -16.07 5.19
CA TRP A 227 -13.36 -16.75 4.01
C TRP A 227 -14.88 -16.88 4.02
N ASN A 228 -15.47 -17.32 5.15
CA ASN A 228 -16.90 -17.54 5.33
C ASN A 228 -17.33 -17.39 6.81
N GLY A 229 -18.63 -17.53 7.07
CA GLY A 229 -19.21 -17.41 8.41
C GLY A 229 -19.02 -18.63 9.33
N ASN A 230 -18.27 -19.65 8.94
CA ASN A 230 -18.04 -20.84 9.74
C ASN A 230 -17.03 -20.58 10.89
N THR A 231 -16.85 -21.60 11.76
CA THR A 231 -15.86 -21.54 12.84
C THR A 231 -14.50 -21.08 12.31
N TYR A 232 -13.87 -20.19 13.05
CA TYR A 232 -12.58 -19.57 12.68
C TYR A 232 -12.57 -18.93 11.29
N ALA A 233 -13.70 -18.35 10.86
CA ALA A 233 -13.86 -17.70 9.57
C ALA A 233 -13.61 -18.61 8.35
N GLY A 234 -13.75 -19.93 8.51
CA GLY A 234 -13.37 -20.88 7.48
C GLY A 234 -11.88 -20.96 7.18
N PHE A 235 -11.05 -20.27 7.98
CA PHE A 235 -9.60 -20.28 7.82
C PHE A 235 -8.96 -21.59 8.29
N SER A 236 -9.46 -22.14 9.39
CA SER A 236 -8.90 -23.34 10.04
C SER A 236 -10.00 -24.17 10.69
N THR A 237 -9.73 -25.46 10.90
CA THR A 237 -10.55 -26.36 11.75
C THR A 237 -10.11 -26.33 13.22
N ASN A 238 -8.94 -25.74 13.51
CA ASN A 238 -8.41 -25.56 14.85
C ASN A 238 -8.33 -24.06 15.18
N GLU A 239 -8.24 -23.74 16.47
CA GLU A 239 -8.07 -22.37 16.93
C GLU A 239 -6.82 -21.73 16.28
N PRO A 240 -6.98 -20.60 15.57
CA PRO A 240 -5.87 -19.90 14.95
C PRO A 240 -4.94 -19.29 16.00
N TRP A 241 -3.66 -19.14 15.65
CA TRP A 241 -2.64 -18.49 16.49
C TRP A 241 -3.01 -17.05 16.88
N ILE A 242 -3.54 -16.26 15.94
CA ILE A 242 -4.15 -14.97 16.20
C ILE A 242 -5.67 -15.12 16.08
N ASN A 243 -6.41 -14.51 16.99
CA ASN A 243 -7.86 -14.65 17.03
C ASN A 243 -8.54 -14.10 15.77
N VAL A 244 -9.67 -14.69 15.44
CA VAL A 244 -10.59 -14.15 14.44
C VAL A 244 -11.34 -12.95 15.06
N PRO A 245 -11.47 -11.81 14.35
CA PRO A 245 -12.22 -10.66 14.85
C PRO A 245 -13.66 -10.99 15.24
N ALA A 246 -14.16 -10.38 16.32
CA ALA A 246 -15.56 -10.53 16.73
C ALA A 246 -16.53 -9.95 15.68
N GLU A 247 -16.09 -8.94 14.92
CA GLU A 247 -16.84 -8.29 13.85
C GLU A 247 -16.67 -8.98 12.48
N LEU A 248 -16.52 -10.30 12.50
CA LEU A 248 -16.33 -11.14 11.30
C LEU A 248 -17.35 -10.82 10.18
N HIS A 249 -18.60 -10.61 10.53
CA HIS A 249 -19.69 -10.37 9.57
C HIS A 249 -19.52 -9.12 8.69
N LEU A 250 -18.56 -8.25 9.01
CA LEU A 250 -18.33 -7.02 8.25
C LEU A 250 -17.45 -7.23 7.01
N ALA A 251 -16.74 -8.35 6.90
CA ALA A 251 -15.75 -8.55 5.84
C ALA A 251 -15.60 -10.03 5.45
N ILE A 252 -16.70 -10.69 5.09
CA ILE A 252 -16.69 -12.10 4.67
C ILE A 252 -16.56 -12.20 3.15
N MET A 253 -15.58 -12.98 2.67
CA MET A 253 -15.31 -13.16 1.23
C MET A 253 -16.51 -13.80 0.51
N GLU A 254 -17.09 -14.84 1.10
CA GLU A 254 -18.21 -15.60 0.53
C GLU A 254 -19.43 -14.70 0.29
N ASP A 255 -19.77 -13.82 1.26
CA ASP A 255 -20.90 -12.89 1.13
C ASP A 255 -20.67 -11.84 0.02
N GLN A 256 -19.41 -11.51 -0.26
CA GLN A 256 -19.06 -10.51 -1.26
C GLN A 256 -18.87 -11.08 -2.67
N GLN A 257 -18.71 -12.38 -2.79
CA GLN A 257 -18.30 -13.02 -4.04
C GLN A 257 -19.31 -12.77 -5.17
N ASP A 258 -20.59 -12.84 -4.89
CA ASP A 258 -21.69 -12.74 -5.84
C ASP A 258 -22.41 -11.37 -5.80
N ASP A 259 -22.05 -10.48 -4.86
CA ASP A 259 -22.56 -9.12 -4.82
C ASP A 259 -21.77 -8.21 -5.80
N PRO A 260 -22.42 -7.71 -6.88
CA PRO A 260 -21.77 -6.85 -7.86
C PRO A 260 -21.33 -5.49 -7.32
N ASN A 261 -21.85 -5.06 -6.16
CA ASN A 261 -21.57 -3.79 -5.50
C ASN A 261 -20.53 -3.92 -4.37
N SER A 262 -20.17 -5.13 -3.98
CA SER A 262 -19.19 -5.38 -2.92
C SER A 262 -17.82 -4.80 -3.23
N LEU A 263 -17.00 -4.62 -2.19
CA LEU A 263 -15.63 -4.18 -2.32
C LEU A 263 -14.80 -5.19 -3.13
N LEU A 264 -14.99 -6.50 -2.91
CA LEU A 264 -14.34 -7.58 -3.67
C LEU A 264 -14.65 -7.49 -5.16
N SER A 265 -15.93 -7.31 -5.51
CA SER A 265 -16.34 -7.14 -6.91
C SER A 265 -15.77 -5.87 -7.53
N PHE A 266 -15.63 -4.80 -6.74
CA PHE A 266 -15.00 -3.57 -7.19
C PHE A 266 -13.50 -3.75 -7.46
N TYR A 267 -12.75 -4.41 -6.57
CA TYR A 267 -11.34 -4.78 -6.81
C TYR A 267 -11.18 -5.63 -8.07
N LYS A 268 -12.03 -6.64 -8.26
CA LYS A 268 -12.02 -7.48 -9.49
C LYS A 268 -12.22 -6.62 -10.76
N LYS A 269 -13.14 -5.63 -10.72
CA LYS A 269 -13.38 -4.70 -11.84
C LYS A 269 -12.15 -3.83 -12.10
N LEU A 270 -11.54 -3.24 -11.06
CA LEU A 270 -10.34 -2.41 -11.18
C LEU A 270 -9.13 -3.18 -11.73
N LEU A 271 -8.89 -4.40 -11.26
CA LEU A 271 -7.80 -5.24 -11.73
C LEU A 271 -7.98 -5.64 -13.22
N ARG A 272 -9.21 -5.99 -13.62
CA ARG A 272 -9.52 -6.25 -15.04
C ARG A 272 -9.31 -5.00 -15.90
N LEU A 273 -9.73 -3.84 -15.38
CA LEU A 273 -9.55 -2.56 -16.05
C LEU A 273 -8.06 -2.24 -16.23
N ARG A 274 -7.27 -2.34 -15.15
CA ARG A 274 -5.83 -2.13 -15.19
C ARG A 274 -5.13 -3.06 -16.18
N LYS A 275 -5.49 -4.35 -16.19
CA LYS A 275 -4.94 -5.34 -17.14
C LYS A 275 -5.30 -5.03 -18.59
N LYS A 276 -6.53 -4.55 -18.84
CA LYS A 276 -7.04 -4.26 -20.19
C LYS A 276 -6.42 -3.01 -20.81
N HIS A 277 -6.13 -1.99 -20.01
CA HIS A 277 -5.73 -0.66 -20.46
C HIS A 277 -4.25 -0.39 -20.20
N VAL A 278 -3.46 -0.32 -21.28
CA VAL A 278 -2.01 -0.11 -21.23
C VAL A 278 -1.66 1.21 -20.54
N ALA A 279 -2.45 2.25 -20.72
CA ALA A 279 -2.25 3.53 -20.03
C ALA A 279 -2.33 3.39 -18.50
N LEU A 280 -3.15 2.47 -17.95
CA LEU A 280 -3.26 2.28 -16.51
C LEU A 280 -2.07 1.53 -15.91
N HIS A 281 -1.52 0.50 -16.59
CA HIS A 281 -0.43 -0.28 -16.00
C HIS A 281 0.96 0.17 -16.42
N ALA A 282 1.12 0.83 -17.59
CA ALA A 282 2.42 1.23 -18.12
C ALA A 282 2.46 2.69 -18.63
N GLY A 283 1.40 3.48 -18.42
CA GLY A 283 1.33 4.88 -18.85
C GLY A 283 2.04 5.83 -17.90
N ASN A 284 2.53 6.94 -18.44
CA ASN A 284 3.04 8.07 -17.69
C ASN A 284 1.93 9.10 -17.44
N TYR A 285 2.10 9.93 -16.41
CA TYR A 285 1.21 11.06 -16.22
C TYR A 285 1.39 12.08 -17.36
N GLU A 286 0.26 12.49 -17.96
CA GLU A 286 0.20 13.69 -18.80
C GLU A 286 -0.01 14.92 -17.91
N TYR A 287 -0.84 14.76 -16.87
CA TYR A 287 -1.00 15.73 -15.81
C TYR A 287 -1.40 15.05 -14.50
N LEU A 288 -1.10 15.72 -13.40
CA LEU A 288 -1.50 15.37 -12.05
C LEU A 288 -1.89 16.67 -11.33
N HIS A 289 -3.15 16.79 -10.89
CA HIS A 289 -3.70 18.00 -10.29
C HIS A 289 -4.42 17.70 -8.98
N TYR A 290 -4.34 18.65 -8.07
CA TYR A 290 -5.09 18.67 -6.82
C TYR A 290 -5.80 20.02 -6.68
N LYS A 291 -7.08 19.97 -6.33
CA LYS A 291 -7.88 21.15 -6.00
C LYS A 291 -9.10 20.73 -5.19
N ASP A 292 -9.37 21.41 -4.06
CA ASP A 292 -10.58 21.25 -3.26
C ASP A 292 -10.88 19.77 -2.89
N ASP A 293 -9.86 19.04 -2.41
CA ASP A 293 -9.90 17.61 -2.07
C ASP A 293 -10.17 16.66 -3.25
N ILE A 294 -10.04 17.16 -4.45
CA ILE A 294 -10.10 16.35 -5.66
C ILE A 294 -8.70 16.15 -6.22
N ILE A 295 -8.30 14.88 -6.40
CA ILE A 295 -7.13 14.50 -7.17
C ILE A 295 -7.59 14.10 -8.56
N THR A 296 -7.00 14.72 -9.59
CA THR A 296 -7.27 14.38 -10.99
C THR A 296 -5.96 14.13 -11.71
N PHE A 297 -5.88 13.02 -12.44
CA PHE A 297 -4.74 12.75 -13.29
C PHE A 297 -5.15 12.07 -14.60
N ALA A 298 -4.35 12.31 -15.63
CA ALA A 298 -4.43 11.56 -16.87
C ALA A 298 -3.15 10.76 -17.08
N LYS A 299 -3.30 9.52 -17.51
CA LYS A 299 -2.18 8.67 -17.92
C LYS A 299 -2.31 8.34 -19.40
N THR A 300 -1.18 8.40 -20.10
CA THR A 300 -1.10 8.15 -21.53
C THR A 300 -0.08 7.06 -21.85
N LYS A 301 -0.43 6.21 -22.78
CA LYS A 301 0.49 5.23 -23.38
C LYS A 301 -0.03 4.85 -24.77
N GLN A 302 0.85 4.88 -25.78
CA GLN A 302 0.46 4.65 -27.18
C GLN A 302 -0.70 5.59 -27.59
N SER A 303 -1.78 5.07 -28.16
CA SER A 303 -2.98 5.82 -28.54
C SER A 303 -4.08 5.82 -27.46
N GLU A 304 -3.71 5.59 -26.21
CA GLU A 304 -4.67 5.52 -25.11
C GLU A 304 -4.43 6.63 -24.09
N LYS A 305 -5.50 7.35 -23.72
CA LYS A 305 -5.51 8.33 -22.63
C LYS A 305 -6.65 8.00 -21.67
N ILE A 306 -6.31 7.78 -20.41
CA ILE A 306 -7.26 7.50 -19.34
C ILE A 306 -7.14 8.58 -18.27
N VAL A 307 -8.28 9.12 -17.90
CA VAL A 307 -8.43 10.13 -16.85
C VAL A 307 -9.06 9.49 -15.64
N VAL A 308 -8.53 9.82 -14.48
CA VAL A 308 -9.03 9.40 -13.17
C VAL A 308 -9.31 10.64 -12.34
N VAL A 309 -10.49 10.70 -11.75
CA VAL A 309 -10.94 11.77 -10.86
C VAL A 309 -11.38 11.17 -9.54
N LEU A 310 -10.85 11.67 -8.45
CA LEU A 310 -11.03 11.13 -7.10
C LEU A 310 -11.47 12.26 -6.17
N ASN A 311 -12.69 12.21 -5.64
CA ASN A 311 -13.18 13.14 -4.64
C ASN A 311 -12.95 12.56 -3.23
N PHE A 312 -11.97 13.08 -2.51
CA PHE A 312 -11.64 12.66 -1.14
C PHE A 312 -12.45 13.36 -0.05
N SER A 313 -13.31 14.31 -0.42
CA SER A 313 -14.15 15.01 0.56
C SER A 313 -15.40 14.22 0.93
N ASP A 314 -15.97 14.50 2.09
CA ASP A 314 -17.28 14.01 2.50
C ASP A 314 -18.43 14.81 1.88
N GLU A 315 -18.11 15.74 0.98
CA GLU A 315 -19.08 16.60 0.29
C GLU A 315 -19.17 16.25 -1.20
N LYS A 316 -20.30 16.63 -1.78
CA LYS A 316 -20.52 16.63 -3.23
C LYS A 316 -19.70 17.75 -3.88
N LYS A 317 -18.95 17.44 -4.93
CA LYS A 317 -18.13 18.40 -5.67
C LYS A 317 -18.46 18.36 -7.15
N SER A 318 -18.44 19.53 -7.79
CA SER A 318 -18.59 19.63 -9.24
C SER A 318 -17.29 20.10 -9.88
N ILE A 319 -16.90 19.45 -10.94
CA ILE A 319 -15.71 19.79 -11.72
C ILE A 319 -16.05 19.99 -13.18
N GLU A 320 -15.42 20.96 -13.80
CA GLU A 320 -15.46 21.16 -15.25
C GLU A 320 -14.44 20.25 -15.92
N LEU A 321 -14.87 19.46 -16.88
CA LEU A 321 -14.03 18.58 -17.66
C LEU A 321 -13.27 19.39 -18.72
N LYS A 322 -11.97 19.18 -18.80
CA LYS A 322 -11.12 19.77 -19.87
C LYS A 322 -11.45 19.21 -21.25
N SER A 323 -12.10 18.02 -21.30
CA SER A 323 -12.48 17.33 -22.53
C SER A 323 -13.70 16.47 -22.32
N GLN A 324 -14.35 16.09 -23.40
CA GLN A 324 -15.53 15.22 -23.31
C GLN A 324 -15.13 13.77 -22.93
N ILE A 325 -15.92 13.18 -22.03
CA ILE A 325 -15.86 11.74 -21.77
C ILE A 325 -16.21 11.00 -23.06
N HIS A 326 -15.26 10.21 -23.55
CA HIS A 326 -15.52 9.33 -24.70
C HIS A 326 -16.19 8.04 -24.23
N ILE A 327 -15.62 7.39 -23.21
CA ILE A 327 -16.16 6.14 -22.63
C ILE A 327 -15.94 6.20 -21.12
N LEU A 328 -17.04 6.09 -20.37
CA LEU A 328 -16.95 5.84 -18.93
C LEU A 328 -16.52 4.38 -18.71
N LEU A 329 -15.46 4.18 -17.96
CA LEU A 329 -14.88 2.87 -17.69
C LEU A 329 -15.33 2.29 -16.36
N LEU A 330 -15.33 3.11 -15.31
CA LEU A 330 -15.71 2.70 -13.97
C LEU A 330 -16.08 3.90 -13.09
N THR A 331 -17.03 3.67 -12.20
CA THR A 331 -17.32 4.51 -11.03
C THR A 331 -17.66 3.63 -9.84
N ASN A 332 -17.42 4.11 -8.62
CA ASN A 332 -17.85 3.44 -7.39
C ASN A 332 -19.23 3.89 -6.91
N LYS A 333 -19.82 4.89 -7.54
CA LYS A 333 -21.17 5.44 -7.25
C LYS A 333 -21.87 5.84 -8.57
N ASN A 334 -23.04 6.45 -8.48
CA ASN A 334 -23.81 6.91 -9.64
C ASN A 334 -23.39 8.31 -10.04
N ILE A 335 -23.04 8.50 -11.31
CA ILE A 335 -22.62 9.80 -11.87
C ILE A 335 -23.83 10.63 -12.26
N SER A 336 -23.78 11.93 -11.93
CA SER A 336 -24.56 12.97 -12.60
C SER A 336 -23.64 13.80 -13.50
N LYS A 337 -23.99 13.89 -14.78
CA LYS A 337 -23.24 14.65 -15.78
C LYS A 337 -24.19 15.62 -16.50
N GLU A 338 -23.81 16.90 -16.53
CA GLU A 338 -24.47 17.93 -17.30
C GLU A 338 -23.43 18.61 -18.21
N GLU A 339 -23.60 18.48 -19.53
CA GLU A 339 -22.65 18.99 -20.54
C GLU A 339 -21.18 18.62 -20.25
N ASN A 340 -20.36 19.61 -19.86
CA ASN A 340 -18.95 19.44 -19.52
C ASN A 340 -18.68 19.44 -18.00
N VAL A 341 -19.74 19.43 -17.17
CA VAL A 341 -19.61 19.37 -15.71
C VAL A 341 -19.95 17.99 -15.21
N ILE A 342 -19.06 17.41 -14.42
CA ILE A 342 -19.34 16.20 -13.64
C ILE A 342 -19.53 16.59 -12.20
N THR A 343 -20.57 16.05 -11.61
CA THR A 343 -20.78 16.11 -10.18
C THR A 343 -20.44 14.77 -9.54
N LEU A 344 -19.41 14.78 -8.68
CA LEU A 344 -18.99 13.65 -7.86
C LEU A 344 -19.67 13.71 -6.51
N LEU A 345 -20.18 12.59 -6.05
CA LEU A 345 -20.63 12.42 -4.67
C LEU A 345 -19.42 12.35 -3.71
N SER A 346 -19.68 12.38 -2.40
CA SER A 346 -18.63 12.18 -1.40
C SER A 346 -17.88 10.86 -1.63
N ASN A 347 -16.57 10.88 -1.53
CA ASN A 347 -15.70 9.70 -1.70
C ASN A 347 -15.98 8.92 -3.01
N GLU A 348 -16.22 9.65 -4.10
CA GLU A 348 -16.47 9.07 -5.42
C GLU A 348 -15.23 9.10 -6.31
N ALA A 349 -15.03 7.99 -7.02
CA ALA A 349 -14.02 7.84 -8.06
C ALA A 349 -14.67 7.67 -9.43
N ILE A 350 -14.10 8.30 -10.44
CA ILE A 350 -14.49 8.13 -11.84
C ILE A 350 -13.26 7.82 -12.68
N ILE A 351 -13.36 6.82 -13.55
CA ILE A 351 -12.35 6.48 -14.54
C ILE A 351 -12.99 6.55 -15.91
N TYR A 352 -12.41 7.32 -16.82
CA TYR A 352 -12.91 7.41 -18.18
C TYR A 352 -11.80 7.48 -19.22
N LYS A 353 -12.14 7.06 -20.44
CA LYS A 353 -11.26 7.19 -21.61
C LYS A 353 -11.58 8.50 -22.32
N GLU A 354 -10.52 9.26 -22.60
CA GLU A 354 -10.57 10.48 -23.40
C GLU A 354 -10.21 10.19 -24.85
N LYS A 355 -10.82 10.90 -25.79
CA LYS A 355 -10.47 10.80 -27.20
C LYS A 355 -9.16 11.55 -27.46
N ILE A 356 -8.12 10.85 -27.88
CA ILE A 356 -6.91 11.49 -28.34
C ILE A 356 -7.19 12.15 -29.68
N ARG A 357 -7.02 13.46 -29.80
CA ARG A 357 -7.00 14.13 -31.09
C ARG A 357 -5.66 13.79 -31.74
N ILE A 358 -5.69 12.95 -32.76
CA ILE A 358 -4.53 12.78 -33.65
C ILE A 358 -4.53 14.08 -34.47
N CYS A 359 -3.54 14.95 -34.25
CA CYS A 359 -3.26 16.02 -35.20
C CYS A 359 -2.75 15.32 -36.46
N GLU A 360 -3.56 15.37 -37.52
CA GLU A 360 -3.15 14.98 -38.88
C GLU A 360 -2.08 15.94 -39.40
#